data_4560f8698595dd4d308e24d7815de95a
#
_entry.id   4560f8698595dd4d308e24d7815de95a
#
_cell.length_a   1.000
_cell.length_b   1.000
_cell.length_c   1.000
_cell.angle_alpha   90.00
_cell.angle_beta   90.00
_cell.angle_gamma   90.00
#
_symmetry.space_group_name_H-M   'P 1'
#
loop_
_entity.id
_entity.type
_entity.pdbx_description
1 polymer ?
#
loop_
_entity_poly.entity_id
_entity_poly.type
_entity_poly.pdbx_seq_one_letter_code
_entity_poly.pdbx_strand_id
1 'polypeptide(L)'
;YRCHLEAMTGRLRVLVGTRSTAWTPMKDLGLIIIWDDGDDRLRERRAPRCDALDVAIARVLIEGCALVLASYSRSVKAQSLVSSSWAVSLTDDLPVRRSLCPTVRVLDDIDAAAAGDAGTSRIPPQVTRTIRESLENGPVLVHVASAGYVAVVSCQRCRAIARCPSC
;
A
#
# COMPACT_ATOMS: atom_id res chain seq x y z
N TYR A 1 22.31 -19.72 -5.79
CA TYR A 1 23.21 -20.51 -4.92
C TYR A 1 24.51 -19.75 -4.60
N ARG A 2 25.25 -19.26 -5.62
CA ARG A 2 26.51 -18.54 -5.42
C ARG A 2 26.39 -17.33 -4.48
N CYS A 3 25.42 -16.43 -4.73
CA CYS A 3 25.18 -15.26 -3.85
C CYS A 3 24.90 -15.67 -2.40
N HIS A 4 24.20 -16.78 -2.20
CA HIS A 4 23.90 -17.31 -0.87
C HIS A 4 25.18 -17.73 -0.14
N LEU A 5 26.08 -18.46 -0.80
CA LEU A 5 27.36 -18.84 -0.22
C LEU A 5 28.28 -17.63 0.04
N GLU A 6 28.29 -16.66 -0.85
CA GLU A 6 29.05 -15.43 -0.69
C GLU A 6 28.52 -14.58 0.49
N ALA A 7 27.21 -14.54 0.71
CA ALA A 7 26.60 -13.90 1.87
C ALA A 7 26.99 -14.60 3.17
N MET A 8 26.90 -15.94 3.23
CA MET A 8 27.28 -16.74 4.39
C MET A 8 28.76 -16.59 4.76
N THR A 9 29.63 -16.46 3.77
CA THR A 9 31.08 -16.34 3.98
C THR A 9 31.55 -14.91 4.23
N GLY A 10 30.63 -13.92 4.17
CA GLY A 10 30.96 -12.50 4.36
C GLY A 10 31.64 -11.85 3.16
N ARG A 11 31.72 -12.54 2.01
CA ARG A 11 32.23 -11.95 0.76
C ARG A 11 31.23 -10.96 0.16
N LEU A 12 29.92 -11.19 0.36
CA LEU A 12 28.87 -10.28 -0.04
C LEU A 12 28.43 -9.47 1.19
N ARG A 13 28.56 -8.16 1.08
CA ARG A 13 28.22 -7.24 2.19
C ARG A 13 26.85 -6.58 2.05
N VAL A 14 26.29 -6.57 0.85
CA VAL A 14 24.97 -6.02 0.56
C VAL A 14 24.21 -7.04 -0.29
N LEU A 15 23.01 -7.38 0.13
CA LEU A 15 22.11 -8.27 -0.60
C LEU A 15 20.77 -7.55 -0.79
N VAL A 16 20.33 -7.45 -2.05
CA VAL A 16 19.04 -6.86 -2.41
C VAL A 16 18.20 -7.94 -3.08
N GLY A 17 16.94 -8.04 -2.70
CA GLY A 17 16.04 -9.02 -3.28
C GLY A 17 14.60 -8.88 -2.80
N THR A 18 13.80 -9.89 -3.07
CA THR A 18 12.39 -9.95 -2.66
C THR A 18 12.25 -10.66 -1.29
N ARG A 19 11.02 -11.05 -0.91
CA ARG A 19 10.74 -11.71 0.37
C ARG A 19 11.68 -12.86 0.75
N SER A 20 12.18 -13.62 -0.25
CA SER A 20 13.10 -14.73 0.01
C SER A 20 14.46 -14.29 0.56
N THR A 21 14.85 -13.05 0.32
CA THR A 21 16.11 -12.46 0.81
C THR A 21 16.11 -12.37 2.34
N ALA A 22 14.95 -12.21 2.97
CA ALA A 22 14.83 -12.17 4.42
C ALA A 22 15.37 -13.44 5.12
N TRP A 23 15.38 -14.58 4.41
CA TRP A 23 15.87 -15.87 4.90
C TRP A 23 17.34 -16.13 4.61
N THR A 24 17.99 -15.28 3.80
CA THR A 24 19.39 -15.52 3.43
C THR A 24 20.29 -15.24 4.61
N PRO A 25 21.07 -16.22 5.09
CA PRO A 25 22.03 -15.98 6.16
C PRO A 25 23.14 -15.06 5.66
N MET A 26 23.47 -14.06 6.46
CA MET A 26 24.57 -13.14 6.19
C MET A 26 25.50 -13.12 7.39
N LYS A 27 26.79 -13.21 7.11
CA LYS A 27 27.79 -13.08 8.17
C LYS A 27 27.82 -11.64 8.69
N ASP A 28 27.80 -11.50 10.02
CA ASP A 28 27.85 -10.21 10.73
C ASP A 28 26.82 -9.21 10.21
N LEU A 29 25.55 -9.65 10.11
CA LEU A 29 24.46 -8.82 9.64
C LEU A 29 24.24 -7.61 10.57
N GLY A 30 24.44 -6.41 10.04
CA GLY A 30 24.29 -5.16 10.81
C GLY A 30 22.96 -4.46 10.60
N LEU A 31 22.33 -4.60 9.42
CA LEU A 31 21.13 -3.87 9.07
C LEU A 31 20.23 -4.64 8.10
N ILE A 32 18.94 -4.64 8.38
CA ILE A 32 17.89 -5.07 7.46
C ILE A 32 17.05 -3.83 7.08
N ILE A 33 16.79 -3.64 5.79
CA ILE A 33 15.90 -2.61 5.30
C ILE A 33 14.74 -3.29 4.57
N ILE A 34 13.50 -2.98 4.95
CA ILE A 34 12.30 -3.40 4.24
C ILE A 34 11.66 -2.17 3.64
N TRP A 35 11.51 -2.19 2.31
CA TRP A 35 10.80 -1.16 1.57
C TRP A 35 9.35 -1.60 1.34
N ASP A 36 8.40 -0.71 1.63
CA ASP A 36 6.97 -0.91 1.50
C ASP A 36 6.49 -2.14 2.29
N ASP A 37 6.66 -2.07 3.61
CA ASP A 37 6.38 -3.14 4.57
C ASP A 37 4.91 -3.63 4.55
N GLY A 38 4.01 -2.86 3.94
CA GLY A 38 2.60 -3.22 3.71
C GLY A 38 2.33 -4.02 2.43
N ASP A 39 3.33 -4.22 1.56
CA ASP A 39 3.13 -4.92 0.27
C ASP A 39 2.88 -6.42 0.49
N ASP A 40 1.74 -6.91 -0.02
CA ASP A 40 1.35 -8.33 0.06
C ASP A 40 2.37 -9.28 -0.59
N ARG A 41 3.24 -8.80 -1.47
CA ARG A 41 4.33 -9.59 -2.07
C ARG A 41 5.41 -9.98 -1.08
N LEU A 42 5.49 -9.32 0.07
CA LEU A 42 6.41 -9.67 1.15
C LEU A 42 5.92 -10.90 1.94
N ARG A 43 4.66 -11.30 1.77
CA ARG A 43 4.10 -12.50 2.39
C ARG A 43 4.29 -13.74 1.51
N GLU A 44 4.74 -14.85 2.12
CA GLU A 44 4.77 -16.13 1.43
C GLU A 44 3.34 -16.71 1.28
N ARG A 45 2.97 -17.06 0.07
CA ARG A 45 1.61 -17.57 -0.24
C ARG A 45 1.44 -19.04 0.14
N ARG A 46 2.54 -19.80 0.20
CA ARG A 46 2.54 -21.21 0.58
C ARG A 46 2.75 -21.35 2.09
N ALA A 47 2.32 -22.46 2.65
CA ALA A 47 2.62 -22.76 4.06
C ALA A 47 4.16 -22.77 4.26
N PRO A 48 4.65 -22.20 5.34
CA PRO A 48 4.00 -21.69 6.55
C PRO A 48 3.50 -20.22 6.47
N ARG A 49 3.44 -19.60 5.30
CA ARG A 49 2.92 -18.24 5.06
C ARG A 49 3.62 -17.14 5.85
N CYS A 50 4.91 -17.27 6.04
CA CYS A 50 5.72 -16.30 6.74
C CYS A 50 5.74 -14.96 6.01
N ASP A 51 5.74 -13.89 6.77
CA ASP A 51 5.91 -12.53 6.28
C ASP A 51 7.38 -12.12 6.45
N ALA A 52 7.96 -11.43 5.46
CA ALA A 52 9.35 -10.98 5.51
C ALA A 52 9.61 -10.07 6.71
N LEU A 53 8.62 -9.27 7.14
CA LEU A 53 8.74 -8.44 8.33
C LEU A 53 8.84 -9.28 9.60
N ASP A 54 8.02 -10.34 9.74
CA ASP A 54 8.09 -11.22 10.92
C ASP A 54 9.45 -11.92 11.00
N VAL A 55 9.99 -12.34 9.85
CA VAL A 55 11.34 -12.91 9.76
C VAL A 55 12.41 -11.89 10.14
N ALA A 56 12.31 -10.65 9.66
CA ALA A 56 13.26 -9.58 9.99
C ALA A 56 13.23 -9.27 11.49
N ILE A 57 12.06 -9.20 12.11
CA ILE A 57 11.93 -8.99 13.57
C ILE A 57 12.61 -10.13 14.34
N ALA A 58 12.37 -11.38 13.94
CA ALA A 58 13.03 -12.53 14.55
C ALA A 58 14.56 -12.45 14.42
N ARG A 59 15.06 -12.04 13.26
CA ARG A 59 16.50 -11.85 13.05
C ARG A 59 17.10 -10.74 13.91
N VAL A 60 16.39 -9.61 14.05
CA VAL A 60 16.82 -8.54 15.00
C VAL A 60 17.00 -9.09 16.40
N LEU A 61 16.06 -9.91 16.87
CA LEU A 61 16.11 -10.51 18.21
C LEU A 61 17.24 -11.55 18.36
N ILE A 62 17.54 -12.29 17.30
CA ILE A 62 18.54 -13.37 17.33
C ILE A 62 19.94 -12.85 17.01
N GLU A 63 20.08 -12.00 16.01
CA GLU A 63 21.35 -11.56 15.45
C GLU A 63 21.80 -10.18 15.98
N GLY A 64 20.90 -9.43 16.64
CA GLY A 64 21.21 -8.11 17.19
C GLY A 64 21.39 -7.02 16.13
N CYS A 65 20.92 -7.24 14.89
CA CYS A 65 21.03 -6.27 13.80
C CYS A 65 19.97 -5.17 13.93
N ALA A 66 20.18 -4.02 13.27
CA ALA A 66 19.17 -2.98 13.16
C ALA A 66 18.12 -3.33 12.09
N LEU A 67 16.91 -2.76 12.25
CA LEU A 67 15.83 -2.86 11.26
C LEU A 67 15.31 -1.47 10.90
N VAL A 68 15.20 -1.20 9.61
CA VAL A 68 14.57 0.01 9.07
C VAL A 68 13.39 -0.41 8.20
N LEU A 69 12.21 0.11 8.51
CA LEU A 69 11.00 0.00 7.69
C LEU A 69 10.78 1.34 7.00
N ALA A 70 10.77 1.34 5.68
CA ALA A 70 10.59 2.53 4.86
C ALA A 70 9.45 2.34 3.87
N SER A 71 8.50 3.28 3.84
CA SER A 71 7.36 3.25 2.91
C SER A 71 6.73 4.63 2.78
N TYR A 72 5.90 4.82 1.78
CA TYR A 72 5.09 6.03 1.64
C TYR A 72 3.95 6.11 2.67
N SER A 73 3.46 4.97 3.12
CA SER A 73 2.45 4.87 4.17
C SER A 73 2.83 3.77 5.15
N ARG A 74 2.64 4.02 6.44
CA ARG A 74 2.95 3.06 7.48
C ARG A 74 1.92 1.93 7.48
N SER A 75 2.37 0.68 7.48
CA SER A 75 1.49 -0.46 7.66
C SER A 75 0.95 -0.56 9.09
N VAL A 76 -0.12 -1.34 9.28
CA VAL A 76 -0.67 -1.61 10.63
C VAL A 76 0.36 -2.32 11.51
N LYS A 77 1.15 -3.24 10.95
CA LYS A 77 2.23 -3.93 11.67
C LYS A 77 3.31 -2.96 12.14
N ALA A 78 3.81 -2.10 11.24
CA ALA A 78 4.80 -1.07 11.60
C ALA A 78 4.25 -0.08 12.63
N GLN A 79 2.97 0.30 12.54
CA GLN A 79 2.33 1.13 13.54
C GLN A 79 2.27 0.43 14.91
N SER A 80 1.99 -0.86 14.94
CA SER A 80 1.99 -1.64 16.19
C SER A 80 3.36 -1.65 16.86
N LEU A 81 4.45 -1.78 16.08
CA LEU A 81 5.82 -1.71 16.61
C LEU A 81 6.14 -0.34 17.23
N VAL A 82 5.66 0.74 16.61
CA VAL A 82 5.81 2.10 17.16
C VAL A 82 4.96 2.27 18.42
N SER A 83 3.72 1.81 18.41
CA SER A 83 2.80 1.93 19.56
C SER A 83 3.27 1.14 20.78
N SER A 84 3.96 0.01 20.56
CA SER A 84 4.58 -0.79 21.62
C SER A 84 5.96 -0.29 22.04
N SER A 85 6.42 0.84 21.52
CA SER A 85 7.76 1.38 21.77
C SER A 85 8.93 0.46 21.36
N TRP A 86 8.65 -0.55 20.52
CA TRP A 86 9.69 -1.43 19.97
C TRP A 86 10.46 -0.76 18.84
N ALA A 87 9.82 0.13 18.10
CA ALA A 87 10.42 0.93 17.03
C ALA A 87 10.18 2.42 17.24
N VAL A 88 11.07 3.25 16.72
CA VAL A 88 10.96 4.71 16.73
C VAL A 88 10.48 5.21 15.39
N SER A 89 9.53 6.15 15.39
CA SER A 89 9.06 6.79 14.17
C SER A 89 10.06 7.84 13.68
N LEU A 90 10.53 7.70 12.45
CA LEU A 90 11.35 8.68 11.75
C LEU A 90 10.48 9.31 10.64
N THR A 91 9.78 10.39 10.97
CA THR A 91 8.91 11.12 10.04
C THR A 91 9.04 12.60 10.30
N ASP A 92 8.88 13.40 9.25
CA ASP A 92 8.78 14.85 9.38
C ASP A 92 7.55 15.26 10.20
N ASP A 93 7.57 16.46 10.71
CA ASP A 93 6.43 17.07 11.40
C ASP A 93 5.22 17.18 10.48
N LEU A 94 4.02 17.10 11.08
CA LEU A 94 2.76 17.09 10.33
C LEU A 94 2.60 18.29 9.36
N PRO A 95 2.97 19.53 9.70
CA PRO A 95 2.90 20.65 8.75
C PRO A 95 3.79 20.44 7.52
N VAL A 96 5.02 19.94 7.70
CA VAL A 96 5.95 19.65 6.61
C VAL A 96 5.39 18.56 5.71
N ARG A 97 4.92 17.45 6.30
CA ARG A 97 4.29 16.37 5.52
C ARG A 97 3.08 16.85 4.72
N ARG A 98 2.23 17.69 5.31
CA ARG A 98 1.06 18.26 4.63
C ARG A 98 1.43 19.18 3.47
N SER A 99 2.52 19.92 3.56
CA SER A 99 2.99 20.77 2.47
C SER A 99 3.55 20.00 1.28
N LEU A 100 4.05 18.78 1.51
CA LEU A 100 4.61 17.90 0.49
C LEU A 100 3.57 16.94 -0.13
N CYS A 101 2.42 16.77 0.53
CA CYS A 101 1.36 15.88 0.03
C CYS A 101 0.34 16.64 -0.81
N PRO A 102 -0.22 16.01 -1.85
CA PRO A 102 -1.34 16.60 -2.59
C PRO A 102 -2.57 16.74 -1.69
N THR A 103 -3.43 17.70 -1.99
CA THR A 103 -4.72 17.83 -1.32
C THR A 103 -5.64 16.67 -1.72
N VAL A 104 -6.08 15.90 -0.72
CA VAL A 104 -7.04 14.80 -0.92
C VAL A 104 -8.43 15.27 -0.53
N ARG A 105 -9.38 15.16 -1.44
CA ARG A 105 -10.81 15.37 -1.19
C ARG A 105 -11.55 14.05 -1.34
N VAL A 106 -12.21 13.64 -0.28
CA VAL A 106 -13.11 12.48 -0.28
C VAL A 106 -14.52 12.99 -0.43
N LEU A 107 -15.28 12.46 -1.40
CA LEU A 107 -16.70 12.74 -1.54
C LEU A 107 -17.45 11.85 -0.55
N ASP A 108 -18.32 12.45 0.24
CA ASP A 108 -19.15 11.77 1.23
C ASP A 108 -20.64 11.66 0.78
N ASP A 109 -21.46 11.10 1.63
CA ASP A 109 -22.89 10.93 1.36
C ASP A 109 -23.62 12.28 1.24
N ILE A 110 -23.12 13.35 1.86
CA ILE A 110 -23.68 14.71 1.75
C ILE A 110 -23.39 15.26 0.36
N ASP A 111 -22.16 15.12 -0.13
CA ASP A 111 -21.78 15.48 -1.50
C ASP A 111 -22.63 14.73 -2.54
N ALA A 112 -22.88 13.43 -2.30
CA ALA A 112 -23.71 12.60 -3.17
C ALA A 112 -25.18 13.03 -3.15
N ALA A 113 -25.73 13.33 -1.97
CA ALA A 113 -27.11 13.81 -1.82
C ALA A 113 -27.30 15.18 -2.46
N ALA A 114 -26.36 16.10 -2.34
CA ALA A 114 -26.39 17.42 -2.96
C ALA A 114 -26.38 17.36 -4.50
N ALA A 115 -25.79 16.31 -5.08
CA ALA A 115 -25.77 16.07 -6.53
C ALA A 115 -27.06 15.39 -7.05
N GLY A 116 -28.00 14.99 -6.17
CA GLY A 116 -29.23 14.29 -6.52
C GLY A 116 -28.98 12.98 -7.26
N ASP A 117 -29.78 12.69 -8.29
CA ASP A 117 -29.66 11.46 -9.08
C ASP A 117 -28.26 11.30 -9.73
N ALA A 118 -27.61 12.40 -10.08
CA ALA A 118 -26.27 12.39 -10.65
C ALA A 118 -25.17 12.01 -9.63
N GLY A 119 -25.44 12.13 -8.33
CA GLY A 119 -24.53 11.74 -7.25
C GLY A 119 -24.30 10.22 -7.17
N THR A 120 -25.23 9.43 -7.70
CA THR A 120 -25.12 7.96 -7.78
C THR A 120 -24.40 7.48 -9.03
N SER A 121 -23.98 8.40 -9.90
CA SER A 121 -23.20 8.05 -11.10
C SER A 121 -21.81 7.53 -10.73
N ARG A 122 -21.22 6.69 -11.61
CA ARG A 122 -19.87 6.14 -11.41
C ARG A 122 -18.80 7.23 -11.31
N ILE A 123 -19.02 8.33 -11.99
CA ILE A 123 -18.19 9.55 -11.91
C ILE A 123 -19.14 10.68 -11.54
N PRO A 124 -19.20 11.10 -10.27
CA PRO A 124 -20.06 12.19 -9.83
C PRO A 124 -19.71 13.53 -10.51
N PRO A 125 -20.67 14.46 -10.60
CA PRO A 125 -20.45 15.76 -11.26
C PRO A 125 -19.28 16.55 -10.66
N GLN A 126 -19.06 16.46 -9.36
CA GLN A 126 -17.93 17.10 -8.66
C GLN A 126 -16.59 16.59 -9.20
N VAL A 127 -16.44 15.26 -9.38
CA VAL A 127 -15.24 14.66 -9.96
C VAL A 127 -15.04 15.14 -11.41
N THR A 128 -16.12 15.17 -12.20
CA THR A 128 -16.06 15.64 -13.59
C THR A 128 -15.62 17.10 -13.67
N ARG A 129 -16.08 17.95 -12.73
CA ARG A 129 -15.65 19.34 -12.64
C ARG A 129 -14.16 19.43 -12.31
N THR A 130 -13.70 18.73 -11.26
CA THR A 130 -12.30 18.69 -10.88
C THR A 130 -11.40 18.21 -12.01
N ILE A 131 -11.84 17.19 -12.78
CA ILE A 131 -11.09 16.71 -13.95
C ILE A 131 -10.94 17.83 -14.98
N ARG A 132 -12.01 18.57 -15.32
CA ARG A 132 -11.97 19.65 -16.29
C ARG A 132 -11.04 20.79 -15.85
N GLU A 133 -11.18 21.23 -14.60
CA GLU A 133 -10.33 22.28 -14.02
C GLU A 133 -8.84 21.88 -13.99
N SER A 134 -8.56 20.61 -13.67
CA SER A 134 -7.20 20.10 -13.61
C SER A 134 -6.56 19.95 -15.00
N LEU A 135 -7.35 19.63 -16.02
CA LEU A 135 -6.87 19.53 -17.41
C LEU A 135 -6.33 20.84 -17.97
N GLU A 136 -6.73 21.97 -17.42
CA GLU A 136 -6.19 23.30 -17.79
C GLU A 136 -4.72 23.45 -17.35
N ASN A 137 -4.31 22.71 -16.33
CA ASN A 137 -2.97 22.80 -15.73
C ASN A 137 -2.07 21.59 -16.06
N GLY A 138 -2.62 20.51 -16.62
CA GLY A 138 -1.83 19.33 -17.00
C GLY A 138 -2.65 18.06 -17.16
N PRO A 139 -2.00 16.93 -17.40
CA PRO A 139 -2.68 15.64 -17.59
C PRO A 139 -3.34 15.17 -16.30
N VAL A 140 -4.49 14.53 -16.42
CA VAL A 140 -5.26 13.96 -15.31
C VAL A 140 -5.26 12.44 -15.39
N LEU A 141 -4.86 11.78 -14.29
CA LEU A 141 -4.96 10.33 -14.16
C LEU A 141 -6.26 9.95 -13.44
N VAL A 142 -7.09 9.14 -14.08
CA VAL A 142 -8.30 8.58 -13.47
C VAL A 142 -8.08 7.09 -13.23
N HIS A 143 -8.04 6.70 -11.96
CA HIS A 143 -7.91 5.29 -11.57
C HIS A 143 -9.26 4.74 -11.14
N VAL A 144 -9.65 3.57 -11.68
CA VAL A 144 -10.91 2.87 -11.36
C VAL A 144 -10.62 1.43 -10.94
N ALA A 145 -11.40 0.92 -10.00
CA ALA A 145 -11.18 -0.40 -9.43
C ALA A 145 -11.44 -1.55 -10.41
N SER A 146 -12.27 -1.35 -11.44
CA SER A 146 -12.58 -2.39 -12.43
C SER A 146 -12.76 -1.82 -13.83
N ALA A 147 -12.28 -2.53 -14.83
CA ALA A 147 -12.54 -2.23 -16.22
C ALA A 147 -13.98 -2.58 -16.61
N GLY A 148 -14.51 -1.91 -17.61
CA GLY A 148 -15.83 -2.14 -18.18
C GLY A 148 -16.74 -0.93 -18.12
N TYR A 149 -17.68 -0.86 -19.08
CA TYR A 149 -18.56 0.31 -19.24
C TYR A 149 -19.68 0.34 -18.21
N VAL A 150 -20.39 -0.77 -18.06
CA VAL A 150 -21.43 -0.97 -17.02
C VAL A 150 -21.38 -2.45 -16.60
N ALA A 151 -21.04 -2.70 -15.34
CA ALA A 151 -21.02 -4.07 -14.85
C ALA A 151 -22.42 -4.59 -14.49
N VAL A 152 -23.30 -3.68 -14.01
CA VAL A 152 -24.64 -4.01 -13.52
C VAL A 152 -25.53 -2.78 -13.67
N VAL A 153 -26.75 -2.98 -14.14
CA VAL A 153 -27.83 -1.98 -14.09
C VAL A 153 -28.77 -2.36 -12.95
N SER A 154 -29.11 -1.42 -12.11
CA SER A 154 -30.05 -1.64 -10.99
C SER A 154 -31.18 -0.62 -11.00
N CYS A 155 -32.32 -1.00 -10.43
CA CYS A 155 -33.42 -0.09 -10.25
C CYS A 155 -33.04 1.06 -9.31
N GLN A 156 -33.27 2.30 -9.71
CA GLN A 156 -32.98 3.49 -8.92
C GLN A 156 -33.75 3.52 -7.59
N ARG A 157 -34.99 3.01 -7.57
CA ARG A 157 -35.89 3.05 -6.42
C ARG A 157 -35.60 1.93 -5.40
N CYS A 158 -35.48 0.67 -5.87
CA CYS A 158 -35.38 -0.49 -4.98
C CYS A 158 -34.00 -1.16 -5.00
N ARG A 159 -33.04 -0.66 -5.82
CA ARG A 159 -31.70 -1.22 -5.98
C ARG A 159 -31.67 -2.67 -6.52
N ALA A 160 -32.80 -3.24 -6.91
CA ALA A 160 -32.85 -4.57 -7.51
C ALA A 160 -31.97 -4.58 -8.80
N ILE A 161 -31.16 -5.59 -8.93
CA ILE A 161 -30.29 -5.78 -10.11
C ILE A 161 -31.18 -6.20 -11.30
N ALA A 162 -31.03 -5.49 -12.42
CA ALA A 162 -31.65 -5.90 -13.67
C ALA A 162 -30.93 -7.15 -14.21
N ARG A 163 -31.68 -8.19 -14.51
CA ARG A 163 -31.21 -9.41 -15.13
C ARG A 163 -31.78 -9.52 -16.54
N CYS A 164 -30.98 -9.99 -17.47
CA CYS A 164 -31.45 -10.30 -18.80
C CYS A 164 -32.48 -11.44 -18.73
N PRO A 165 -33.66 -11.30 -19.29
CA PRO A 165 -34.65 -12.37 -19.27
C PRO A 165 -34.31 -13.53 -20.20
N SER A 166 -33.31 -13.36 -21.07
CA SER A 166 -32.96 -14.33 -22.11
C SER A 166 -31.67 -15.14 -21.81
N CYS A 167 -30.91 -14.77 -20.72
CA CYS A 167 -29.68 -15.51 -20.35
C CYS A 167 -29.51 -15.63 -18.81
#